data_57b0f39defe7c54d5d60c24c338907e6
#
_entry.id   57b0f39defe7c54d5d60c24c338907e6
#
_cell.length_a   1.000
_cell.length_b   1.000
_cell.length_c   1.000
_cell.angle_alpha   90.00
_cell.angle_beta   90.00
_cell.angle_gamma   90.00
#
_symmetry.space_group_name_H-M   'P 1'
#
loop_
_entity.id
_entity.type
_entity.pdbx_description
1 polymer ?
#
loop_
_entity_poly.entity_id
_entity_poly.type
_entity_poly.pdbx_seq_one_letter_code
_entity_poly.pdbx_strand_id
1 'polypeptide(L)'
;MKVGFYPICGDILHAGHILAIQEASNNCDYLIVGLNTNPDNKTPVQSVLERWIQLDAVKGIDKIIPYAGRKDCELLCKSLDYQVRFVGDDYLDREWDGKQIEKRRGIPVYYLHRRHGWSSTELKERILKNS
;
A
#
# COMPACT_ATOMS: atom_id res chain seq x y z
N MET A 1 0.80 -12.94 -17.45
CA MET A 1 0.53 -11.57 -16.96
C MET A 1 1.12 -11.43 -15.56
N LYS A 2 1.83 -10.34 -15.31
CA LYS A 2 2.44 -10.08 -14.00
C LYS A 2 1.48 -9.24 -13.17
N VAL A 3 0.91 -9.85 -12.14
CA VAL A 3 -0.02 -9.19 -11.19
C VAL A 3 0.78 -8.74 -9.97
N GLY A 4 0.65 -7.46 -9.62
CA GLY A 4 1.26 -6.90 -8.43
C GLY A 4 0.25 -6.68 -7.32
N PHE A 5 0.70 -6.82 -6.08
CA PHE A 5 -0.10 -6.56 -4.89
C PHE A 5 0.57 -5.53 -4.00
N TYR A 6 -0.16 -4.46 -3.69
CA TYR A 6 0.33 -3.36 -2.86
C TYR A 6 -0.72 -2.97 -1.80
N PRO A 7 -0.65 -3.56 -0.60
CA PRO A 7 -1.56 -3.18 0.49
C PRO A 7 -1.07 -1.91 1.19
N ILE A 8 -2.00 -0.97 1.41
CA ILE A 8 -1.73 0.33 2.05
C ILE A 8 -2.89 0.76 2.93
N CYS A 9 -2.63 1.71 3.81
CA CYS A 9 -3.67 2.40 4.57
C CYS A 9 -4.34 3.50 3.72
N GLY A 10 -3.56 4.26 2.97
CA GLY A 10 -4.07 5.31 2.09
C GLY A 10 -4.66 6.50 2.82
N ASP A 11 -4.22 6.75 4.05
CA ASP A 11 -4.71 7.86 4.87
C ASP A 11 -4.11 9.18 4.41
N ILE A 12 -4.93 10.19 4.21
CA ILE A 12 -4.52 11.52 3.71
C ILE A 12 -3.65 11.37 2.46
N LEU A 13 -4.27 10.92 1.37
CA LEU A 13 -3.55 10.64 0.12
C LEU A 13 -2.78 11.88 -0.33
N HIS A 14 -1.50 11.69 -0.65
CA HIS A 14 -0.59 12.78 -1.03
C HIS A 14 0.32 12.35 -2.17
N ALA A 15 1.20 13.28 -2.62
CA ALA A 15 2.09 13.03 -3.75
C ALA A 15 2.96 11.78 -3.56
N GLY A 16 3.40 11.49 -2.33
CA GLY A 16 4.20 10.30 -2.03
C GLY A 16 3.45 9.01 -2.33
N HIS A 17 2.18 8.93 -1.97
CA HIS A 17 1.32 7.78 -2.31
C HIS A 17 1.19 7.62 -3.83
N ILE A 18 0.96 8.74 -4.52
CA ILE A 18 0.77 8.73 -5.98
C ILE A 18 2.03 8.23 -6.68
N LEU A 19 3.20 8.72 -6.30
CA LEU A 19 4.47 8.29 -6.88
C LEU A 19 4.72 6.79 -6.64
N ALA A 20 4.44 6.31 -5.43
CA ALA A 20 4.59 4.89 -5.09
C ALA A 20 3.66 4.02 -5.94
N ILE A 21 2.40 4.42 -6.08
CA ILE A 21 1.42 3.69 -6.90
C ILE A 21 1.83 3.70 -8.37
N GLN A 22 2.31 4.82 -8.89
CA GLN A 22 2.79 4.91 -10.27
C GLN A 22 4.00 4.02 -10.51
N GLU A 23 4.95 3.98 -9.59
CA GLU A 23 6.11 3.09 -9.68
C GLU A 23 5.67 1.62 -9.67
N ALA A 24 4.77 1.25 -8.77
CA ALA A 24 4.22 -0.11 -8.71
C ALA A 24 3.51 -0.47 -10.02
N SER A 25 2.65 0.41 -10.52
CA SER A 25 1.93 0.23 -11.78
C SER A 25 2.87 0.01 -12.96
N ASN A 26 3.98 0.75 -13.01
CA ASN A 26 4.96 0.64 -14.07
C ASN A 26 5.79 -0.66 -14.02
N ASN A 27 5.69 -1.41 -12.93
CA ASN A 27 6.49 -2.62 -12.72
C ASN A 27 5.63 -3.89 -12.66
N CYS A 28 4.39 -3.82 -13.10
CA CYS A 28 3.52 -4.98 -13.28
C CYS A 28 2.52 -4.72 -14.40
N ASP A 29 1.79 -5.74 -14.81
CA ASP A 29 0.78 -5.62 -15.86
C ASP A 29 -0.60 -5.31 -15.30
N TYR A 30 -0.85 -5.70 -14.05
CA TYR A 30 -2.14 -5.51 -13.37
C TYR A 30 -1.85 -5.25 -11.90
N LEU A 31 -2.27 -4.09 -11.40
CA LEU A 31 -1.99 -3.68 -10.02
C LEU A 31 -3.23 -3.80 -9.14
N ILE A 32 -3.12 -4.63 -8.12
CA ILE A 32 -4.10 -4.75 -7.04
C ILE A 32 -3.58 -3.95 -5.85
N VAL A 33 -4.35 -2.95 -5.43
CA VAL A 33 -4.07 -2.18 -4.20
C VAL A 33 -4.99 -2.69 -3.10
N GLY A 34 -4.42 -3.10 -1.98
CA GLY A 34 -5.18 -3.45 -0.80
C GLY A 34 -5.46 -2.20 0.03
N LEU A 35 -6.72 -1.97 0.41
CA LEU A 35 -7.09 -0.86 1.29
C LEU A 35 -7.34 -1.38 2.70
N ASN A 36 -6.45 -1.04 3.63
CA ASN A 36 -6.60 -1.45 5.02
C ASN A 36 -7.70 -0.64 5.72
N THR A 37 -8.81 -1.29 5.98
CA THR A 37 -9.97 -0.64 6.60
C THR A 37 -9.82 -0.47 8.11
N ASN A 38 -8.97 -1.28 8.75
CA ASN A 38 -8.77 -1.27 10.20
C ASN A 38 -7.33 -1.65 10.56
N PRO A 39 -6.35 -0.75 10.35
CA PRO A 39 -4.96 -1.05 10.69
C PRO A 39 -4.79 -1.29 12.20
N ASP A 40 -3.96 -2.29 12.56
CA ASP A 40 -3.80 -2.76 13.94
C ASP A 40 -3.13 -1.74 14.86
N ASN A 41 -2.25 -0.90 14.32
CA ASN A 41 -1.34 -0.08 15.13
C ASN A 41 -1.51 1.43 14.94
N LYS A 42 -2.58 1.86 14.28
CA LYS A 42 -2.87 3.30 14.10
C LYS A 42 -4.34 3.51 13.78
N THR A 43 -4.81 4.73 14.04
CA THR A 43 -6.16 5.16 13.69
C THR A 43 -6.08 6.15 12.53
N PRO A 44 -6.60 5.81 11.35
CA PRO A 44 -6.61 6.75 10.23
C PRO A 44 -7.42 8.02 10.55
N VAL A 45 -7.00 9.14 10.02
CA VAL A 45 -7.73 10.42 10.12
C VAL A 45 -8.97 10.37 9.25
N GLN A 46 -8.86 9.78 8.07
CA GLN A 46 -9.96 9.69 7.11
C GLN A 46 -10.73 8.39 7.27
N SER A 47 -12.03 8.45 7.01
CA SER A 47 -12.90 7.28 6.99
C SER A 47 -12.49 6.32 5.87
N VAL A 48 -12.98 5.09 5.93
CA VAL A 48 -12.79 4.10 4.85
C VAL A 48 -13.35 4.64 3.54
N LEU A 49 -14.52 5.24 3.56
CA LEU A 49 -15.16 5.77 2.35
C LEU A 49 -14.33 6.89 1.72
N GLU A 50 -13.83 7.83 2.51
CA GLU A 50 -12.96 8.89 2.01
C GLU A 50 -11.70 8.32 1.34
N ARG A 51 -11.08 7.36 1.99
CA ARG A 51 -9.87 6.72 1.47
C ARG A 51 -10.14 5.92 0.19
N TRP A 52 -11.29 5.24 0.13
CA TRP A 52 -11.71 4.51 -1.06
C TRP A 52 -11.92 5.45 -2.24
N ILE A 53 -12.68 6.53 -2.04
CA ILE A 53 -12.97 7.51 -3.10
C ILE A 53 -11.66 8.06 -3.68
N GLN A 54 -10.71 8.40 -2.83
CA GLN A 54 -9.43 8.94 -3.26
C GLN A 54 -8.62 7.92 -4.07
N LEU A 55 -8.51 6.69 -3.58
CA LEU A 55 -7.77 5.63 -4.27
C LEU A 55 -8.41 5.28 -5.62
N ASP A 56 -9.73 5.24 -5.67
CA ASP A 56 -10.46 4.88 -6.88
C ASP A 56 -10.20 5.87 -8.03
N ALA A 57 -9.80 7.09 -7.71
CA ALA A 57 -9.47 8.12 -8.69
C ALA A 57 -8.00 8.10 -9.14
N VAL A 58 -7.16 7.27 -8.56
CA VAL A 58 -5.73 7.23 -8.90
C VAL A 58 -5.52 6.38 -10.14
N LYS A 59 -4.77 6.94 -11.11
CA LYS A 59 -4.40 6.20 -12.33
C LYS A 59 -3.42 5.08 -12.01
N GLY A 60 -3.56 3.97 -12.72
CA GLY A 60 -2.64 2.83 -12.60
C GLY A 60 -3.10 1.74 -11.66
N ILE A 61 -4.14 1.98 -10.86
CA ILE A 61 -4.74 0.94 -10.03
C ILE A 61 -5.79 0.21 -10.85
N ASP A 62 -5.66 -1.10 -10.97
CA ASP A 62 -6.62 -1.92 -11.73
C ASP A 62 -7.71 -2.48 -10.82
N LYS A 63 -7.41 -2.72 -9.55
CA LYS A 63 -8.37 -3.24 -8.60
C LYS A 63 -8.02 -2.81 -7.18
N ILE A 64 -9.04 -2.47 -6.41
CA ILE A 64 -8.92 -2.18 -4.97
C ILE A 64 -9.62 -3.30 -4.21
N ILE A 65 -8.91 -3.91 -3.24
CA ILE A 65 -9.47 -4.93 -2.37
C ILE A 65 -9.42 -4.42 -0.93
N PRO A 66 -10.58 -4.22 -0.27
CA PRO A 66 -10.56 -3.86 1.15
C PRO A 66 -10.21 -5.07 2.02
N TYR A 67 -9.49 -4.83 3.10
CA TYR A 67 -9.17 -5.84 4.10
C TYR A 67 -9.04 -5.18 5.46
N ALA A 68 -9.21 -5.93 6.53
CA ALA A 68 -9.22 -5.39 7.90
C ALA A 68 -8.04 -5.94 8.71
N GLY A 69 -6.94 -5.19 8.74
CA GLY A 69 -5.80 -5.49 9.59
C GLY A 69 -4.93 -6.65 9.12
N ARG A 70 -3.99 -7.03 9.99
CA ARG A 70 -2.94 -8.00 9.68
C ARG A 70 -3.45 -9.38 9.28
N LYS A 71 -4.38 -9.94 10.07
CA LYS A 71 -4.88 -11.30 9.81
C LYS A 71 -5.56 -11.41 8.46
N ASP A 72 -6.33 -10.40 8.11
CA ASP A 72 -7.02 -10.34 6.83
C ASP A 72 -6.03 -10.17 5.67
N CYS A 73 -5.01 -9.34 5.87
CA CYS A 73 -3.92 -9.20 4.90
C CYS A 73 -3.20 -10.53 4.65
N GLU A 74 -2.92 -11.29 5.70
CA GLU A 74 -2.28 -12.59 5.59
C GLU A 74 -3.15 -13.59 4.80
N LEU A 75 -4.48 -13.54 4.97
CA LEU A 75 -5.40 -14.35 4.18
C LEU A 75 -5.33 -13.99 2.69
N LEU A 76 -5.25 -12.71 2.36
CA LEU A 76 -5.06 -12.27 0.98
C LEU A 76 -3.72 -12.75 0.42
N CYS A 77 -2.65 -12.69 1.21
CA CYS A 77 -1.34 -13.17 0.80
C CYS A 77 -1.32 -14.68 0.52
N LYS A 78 -2.19 -15.44 1.17
CA LYS A 78 -2.34 -16.88 0.94
C LYS A 78 -3.18 -17.20 -0.29
N SER A 79 -4.21 -16.41 -0.55
CA SER A 79 -5.28 -16.76 -1.49
C SER A 79 -5.22 -16.02 -2.82
N LEU A 80 -4.66 -14.82 -2.89
CA LEU A 80 -4.56 -14.07 -4.14
C LEU A 80 -3.47 -14.64 -5.03
N ASP A 81 -3.74 -14.63 -6.33
CA ASP A 81 -2.75 -15.02 -7.34
C ASP A 81 -2.03 -13.76 -7.83
N TYR A 82 -0.83 -13.50 -7.29
CA TYR A 82 0.01 -12.38 -7.68
C TYR A 82 1.47 -12.80 -7.77
N GLN A 83 2.22 -12.11 -8.61
CA GLN A 83 3.59 -12.47 -8.96
C GLN A 83 4.63 -11.55 -8.35
N VAL A 84 4.21 -10.40 -7.81
CA VAL A 84 5.13 -9.47 -7.14
C VAL A 84 4.39 -8.73 -6.02
N ARG A 85 5.06 -8.59 -4.86
CA ARG A 85 4.62 -7.78 -3.74
C ARG A 85 5.37 -6.45 -3.76
N PHE A 86 4.62 -5.36 -3.66
CA PHE A 86 5.21 -4.02 -3.52
C PHE A 86 5.19 -3.57 -2.06
N VAL A 87 6.31 -3.07 -1.58
CA VAL A 87 6.47 -2.43 -0.27
C VAL A 87 7.38 -1.22 -0.42
N GLY A 88 7.29 -0.25 0.48
CA GLY A 88 8.23 0.85 0.49
C GLY A 88 9.64 0.37 0.87
N ASP A 89 10.67 1.07 0.41
CA ASP A 89 12.06 0.70 0.69
C ASP A 89 12.45 0.88 2.16
N ASP A 90 11.63 1.58 2.95
CA ASP A 90 11.76 1.64 4.41
C ASP A 90 11.54 0.26 5.08
N TYR A 91 11.03 -0.72 4.34
CA TYR A 91 10.86 -2.09 4.82
C TYR A 91 12.02 -3.04 4.45
N LEU A 92 13.11 -2.54 3.91
CA LEU A 92 14.27 -3.38 3.55
C LEU A 92 14.74 -4.28 4.70
N ASP A 93 14.78 -3.73 5.92
CA ASP A 93 15.21 -4.45 7.13
C ASP A 93 14.07 -4.69 8.12
N ARG A 94 12.83 -4.68 7.64
CA ARG A 94 11.64 -4.83 8.48
C ARG A 94 10.74 -5.95 8.00
N GLU A 95 9.90 -6.42 8.92
CA GLU A 95 8.80 -7.33 8.59
C GLU A 95 7.58 -6.54 8.10
N TRP A 96 6.83 -7.12 7.17
CA TRP A 96 5.52 -6.62 6.76
C TRP A 96 4.51 -7.77 6.82
N ASP A 97 3.24 -7.42 6.84
CA ASP A 97 2.18 -8.42 6.91
C ASP A 97 2.20 -9.33 5.67
N GLY A 98 2.33 -10.61 5.90
CA GLY A 98 2.39 -11.60 4.84
C GLY A 98 3.77 -11.95 4.31
N LYS A 99 4.85 -11.30 4.81
CA LYS A 99 6.21 -11.51 4.30
C LYS A 99 6.62 -12.98 4.28
N GLN A 100 6.39 -13.71 5.37
CA GLN A 100 6.80 -15.11 5.47
C GLN A 100 5.96 -16.01 4.57
N ILE A 101 4.68 -15.69 4.41
CA ILE A 101 3.77 -16.40 3.50
C ILE A 101 4.25 -16.24 2.06
N GLU A 102 4.56 -15.02 1.67
CA GLU A 102 5.06 -14.72 0.32
C GLU A 102 6.39 -15.38 0.04
N LYS A 103 7.27 -15.39 1.04
CA LYS A 103 8.57 -16.07 0.94
C LYS A 103 8.38 -17.57 0.67
N ARG A 104 7.49 -18.23 1.40
CA ARG A 104 7.18 -19.65 1.19
C ARG A 104 6.57 -19.92 -0.17
N ARG A 105 5.76 -18.97 -0.69
CA ARG A 105 5.16 -19.08 -2.02
C ARG A 105 6.12 -18.73 -3.15
N GLY A 106 7.32 -18.22 -2.84
CA GLY A 106 8.28 -17.80 -3.85
C GLY A 106 7.91 -16.52 -4.56
N ILE A 107 7.09 -15.66 -3.94
CA ILE A 107 6.69 -14.37 -4.52
C ILE A 107 7.80 -13.35 -4.26
N PRO A 108 8.40 -12.76 -5.31
CA PRO A 108 9.41 -11.75 -5.13
C PRO A 108 8.83 -10.44 -4.60
N VAL A 109 9.66 -9.69 -3.89
CA VAL A 109 9.32 -8.36 -3.38
C VAL A 109 10.02 -7.30 -4.23
N TYR A 110 9.30 -6.21 -4.51
CA TYR A 110 9.83 -5.02 -5.16
C TYR A 110 9.75 -3.87 -4.15
N TYR A 111 10.88 -3.24 -3.85
CA TYR A 111 10.94 -2.13 -2.91
C TYR A 111 10.74 -0.80 -3.65
N LEU A 112 9.65 -0.09 -3.32
CA LEU A 112 9.34 1.20 -3.93
C LEU A 112 10.23 2.29 -3.35
N HIS A 113 10.70 3.19 -4.21
CA HIS A 113 11.67 4.23 -3.82
C HIS A 113 10.99 5.40 -3.12
N ARG A 114 11.48 5.74 -1.93
CA ARG A 114 10.98 6.90 -1.15
C ARG A 114 12.00 8.04 -1.19
N ARG A 115 12.36 8.48 -2.38
CA ARG A 115 13.37 9.54 -2.57
C ARG A 115 12.85 10.94 -2.27
N HIS A 116 11.54 11.12 -2.24
CA HIS A 116 10.89 12.42 -2.11
C HIS A 116 10.76 12.91 -0.67
N GLY A 117 10.82 12.01 0.33
CA GLY A 117 10.62 12.36 1.74
C GLY A 117 9.19 12.71 2.13
N TRP A 118 8.23 12.69 1.20
CA TRP A 118 6.84 12.98 1.50
C TRP A 118 6.17 11.80 2.21
N SER A 119 5.42 12.11 3.28
CA SER A 119 4.67 11.12 4.03
C SER A 119 3.43 11.78 4.65
N SER A 120 2.46 10.96 5.08
CA SER A 120 1.28 11.48 5.78
C SER A 120 1.66 12.18 7.09
N THR A 121 2.66 11.65 7.80
CA THR A 121 3.17 12.26 9.04
C THR A 121 3.76 13.64 8.77
N GLU A 122 4.62 13.76 7.77
CA GLU A 122 5.23 15.02 7.38
C GLU A 122 4.17 16.04 6.95
N LEU A 123 3.17 15.61 6.19
CA LEU A 123 2.08 16.48 5.75
C LEU A 123 1.25 16.98 6.92
N LYS A 124 0.93 16.10 7.89
CA LYS A 124 0.23 16.51 9.13
C LYS A 124 1.03 17.54 9.89
N GLU A 125 2.34 17.40 10.00
CA GLU A 125 3.22 18.35 10.67
C GLU A 125 3.21 19.71 9.97
N ARG A 126 3.26 19.73 8.64
CA ARG A 126 3.19 20.99 7.86
C ARG A 126 1.87 21.72 8.08
N ILE A 127 0.76 20.98 8.13
CA ILE A 127 -0.56 21.55 8.38
C ILE A 127 -0.58 22.22 9.76
N LEU A 128 -0.09 21.54 10.78
CA LEU A 128 -0.04 22.08 12.14
C LEU A 128 0.84 23.33 12.24
N LYS A 129 1.97 23.36 11.53
CA LYS A 129 2.86 24.54 11.50
C LYS A 129 2.22 25.75 10.86
N ASN A 130 1.34 25.56 9.88
CA ASN A 130 0.74 26.64 9.09
C ASN A 130 -0.67 27.03 9.56
N SER A 131 -1.12 26.46 10.65
CA SER A 131 -2.46 26.74 11.20
C SER A 131 -2.46 27.82 12.34
#